data_27ffc377b4a520483376951aa7d3f06e
#
_entry.id   27ffc377b4a520483376951aa7d3f06e
#
_cell.length_a   1.000
_cell.length_b   1.000
_cell.length_c   1.000
_cell.angle_alpha   90.00
_cell.angle_beta   90.00
_cell.angle_gamma   90.00
#
_symmetry.space_group_name_H-M   'P 1'
#
loop_
_entity.id
_entity.type
_entity.pdbx_description
1 polymer ?
#
loop_
_entity_poly.entity_id
_entity_poly.type
_entity_poly.pdbx_seq_one_letter_code
_entity_poly.pdbx_strand_id
1 'polypeptide(L)'
;LVVTMAARFRNYGLPTGDLIQEGNIGLMQAAARFEPERGLRFSTYAAWWIRSAIQDYVLRNWSIVRTGTTAAQKSLFFNLRRLRARIEQASAEPLDDEGRRLIAKELDVGMDDVIEMEGRLTGADQSLNAKIGIDQDSEWQNLLADERPNPEDIVIGMKDAQTRSAWLGRALGELSDREQTIIRERHLTYEPVTLEDLGRQLGVSKE
;
A
#
# COMPACT_ATOMS: atom_id res chain seq x y z
N LEU A 1 2.13 -28.88 22.58
CA LEU A 1 3.05 -27.79 22.27
C LEU A 1 2.44 -26.88 21.18
N VAL A 2 2.08 -27.41 19.97
CA VAL A 2 1.52 -26.61 18.86
C VAL A 2 0.25 -25.90 19.28
N VAL A 3 -0.74 -26.59 19.84
CA VAL A 3 -2.02 -26.01 20.30
C VAL A 3 -1.81 -24.86 21.28
N THR A 4 -0.92 -25.05 22.26
CA THR A 4 -0.61 -24.01 23.26
C THR A 4 0.04 -22.79 22.63
N MET A 5 0.86 -22.98 21.59
CA MET A 5 1.47 -21.87 20.87
C MET A 5 0.48 -21.17 19.95
N ALA A 6 -0.34 -21.90 19.22
CA ALA A 6 -1.40 -21.35 18.34
C ALA A 6 -2.41 -20.51 19.14
N ALA A 7 -2.76 -20.93 20.36
CA ALA A 7 -3.66 -20.19 21.23
C ALA A 7 -3.20 -18.76 21.55
N ARG A 8 -1.90 -18.46 21.48
CA ARG A 8 -1.35 -17.11 21.69
C ARG A 8 -1.64 -16.17 20.51
N PHE A 9 -1.98 -16.72 19.35
CA PHE A 9 -2.24 -15.96 18.12
C PHE A 9 -3.73 -15.86 17.77
N ARG A 10 -4.65 -16.35 18.61
CA ARG A 10 -6.11 -16.29 18.33
C ARG A 10 -6.66 -14.87 18.20
N ASN A 11 -6.01 -13.88 18.80
CA ASN A 11 -6.45 -12.47 18.77
C ASN A 11 -6.23 -11.77 17.41
N TYR A 12 -5.64 -12.47 16.44
CA TYR A 12 -5.47 -11.95 15.07
C TYR A 12 -6.66 -12.23 14.15
N GLY A 13 -7.76 -12.81 14.66
CA GLY A 13 -9.00 -13.03 13.89
C GLY A 13 -8.96 -14.21 12.91
N LEU A 14 -7.89 -15.00 12.91
CA LEU A 14 -7.76 -16.17 12.03
C LEU A 14 -8.31 -17.45 12.71
N PRO A 15 -8.82 -18.42 11.91
CA PRO A 15 -9.31 -19.68 12.44
C PRO A 15 -8.24 -20.43 13.23
N THR A 16 -8.55 -20.83 14.46
CA THR A 16 -7.58 -21.52 15.33
C THR A 16 -7.12 -22.85 14.73
N GLY A 17 -8.00 -23.52 13.99
CA GLY A 17 -7.66 -24.77 13.28
C GLY A 17 -6.50 -24.56 12.29
N ASP A 18 -6.54 -23.48 11.51
CA ASP A 18 -5.51 -23.17 10.53
C ASP A 18 -4.19 -22.81 11.19
N LEU A 19 -4.23 -22.05 12.30
CA LEU A 19 -3.03 -21.75 13.11
C LEU A 19 -2.38 -23.02 13.66
N ILE A 20 -3.18 -24.02 14.06
CA ILE A 20 -2.67 -25.31 14.51
C ILE A 20 -2.04 -26.08 13.36
N GLN A 21 -2.64 -26.11 12.18
CA GLN A 21 -2.09 -26.83 11.03
C GLN A 21 -0.78 -26.19 10.54
N GLU A 22 -0.73 -24.87 10.46
CA GLU A 22 0.54 -24.19 10.15
C GLU A 22 1.63 -24.43 11.22
N GLY A 23 1.23 -24.45 12.47
CA GLY A 23 2.14 -24.86 13.55
C GLY A 23 2.63 -26.31 13.43
N ASN A 24 1.79 -27.23 12.96
CA ASN A 24 2.18 -28.61 12.66
C ASN A 24 3.18 -28.70 11.50
N ILE A 25 3.00 -27.86 10.45
CA ILE A 25 3.98 -27.75 9.36
C ILE A 25 5.36 -27.30 9.93
N GLY A 26 5.36 -26.28 10.78
CA GLY A 26 6.59 -25.85 11.46
C GLY A 26 7.21 -26.96 12.33
N LEU A 27 6.40 -27.75 13.03
CA LEU A 27 6.88 -28.88 13.81
C LEU A 27 7.52 -29.98 12.93
N MET A 28 6.91 -30.28 11.77
CA MET A 28 7.46 -31.23 10.81
C MET A 28 8.79 -30.74 10.22
N GLN A 29 8.92 -29.46 9.91
CA GLN A 29 10.18 -28.86 9.45
C GLN A 29 11.26 -28.94 10.52
N ALA A 30 10.89 -28.70 11.78
CA ALA A 30 11.80 -28.87 12.91
C ALA A 30 12.28 -30.31 13.04
N ALA A 31 11.38 -31.29 12.93
CA ALA A 31 11.74 -32.72 13.04
C ALA A 31 12.71 -33.15 11.91
N ALA A 32 12.51 -32.66 10.70
CA ALA A 32 13.37 -32.97 9.56
C ALA A 32 14.79 -32.39 9.67
N ARG A 33 14.99 -31.35 10.50
CA ARG A 33 16.27 -30.61 10.61
C ARG A 33 16.91 -30.72 12.01
N PHE A 34 16.30 -31.48 12.90
CA PHE A 34 16.79 -31.59 14.26
C PHE A 34 18.03 -32.49 14.32
N GLU A 35 19.08 -31.99 14.96
CA GLU A 35 20.33 -32.69 15.20
C GLU A 35 20.46 -32.96 16.70
N PRO A 36 20.24 -34.21 17.18
CA PRO A 36 20.30 -34.55 18.60
C PRO A 36 21.66 -34.30 19.25
N GLU A 37 22.74 -34.39 18.46
CA GLU A 37 24.13 -34.27 18.91
C GLU A 37 24.46 -32.88 19.45
N ARG A 38 23.65 -31.86 19.13
CA ARG A 38 23.83 -30.50 19.65
C ARG A 38 23.43 -30.31 21.11
N GLY A 39 22.94 -31.33 21.78
CA GLY A 39 22.58 -31.28 23.20
C GLY A 39 21.36 -30.44 23.56
N LEU A 40 20.61 -29.97 22.58
CA LEU A 40 19.39 -29.20 22.78
C LEU A 40 18.14 -30.09 22.83
N ARG A 41 17.15 -29.71 23.66
CA ARG A 41 15.88 -30.44 23.69
C ARG A 41 15.09 -30.13 22.38
N PHE A 42 14.54 -31.16 21.74
CA PHE A 42 13.72 -31.05 20.56
C PHE A 42 12.58 -30.04 20.74
N SER A 43 11.90 -30.03 21.89
CA SER A 43 10.81 -29.11 22.18
C SER A 43 11.22 -27.64 22.12
N THR A 44 12.43 -27.32 22.56
CA THR A 44 12.98 -25.95 22.50
C THR A 44 13.28 -25.55 21.07
N TYR A 45 13.89 -26.43 20.28
CA TYR A 45 14.16 -26.22 18.87
C TYR A 45 12.88 -26.10 18.06
N ALA A 46 11.92 -27.01 18.23
CA ALA A 46 10.64 -27.02 17.55
C ALA A 46 9.79 -25.78 17.85
N ALA A 47 9.89 -25.23 19.08
CA ALA A 47 9.13 -24.03 19.43
C ALA A 47 9.45 -22.81 18.53
N TRP A 48 10.69 -22.69 18.07
CA TRP A 48 11.08 -21.63 17.14
C TRP A 48 10.45 -21.81 15.76
N TRP A 49 10.48 -23.02 15.23
CA TRP A 49 9.88 -23.37 13.95
C TRP A 49 8.36 -23.20 13.94
N ILE A 50 7.69 -23.72 14.99
CA ILE A 50 6.25 -23.58 15.16
C ILE A 50 5.85 -22.10 15.19
N ARG A 51 6.58 -21.29 15.99
CA ARG A 51 6.31 -19.85 16.10
C ARG A 51 6.50 -19.15 14.75
N SER A 52 7.59 -19.43 14.06
CA SER A 52 7.89 -18.83 12.76
C SER A 52 6.81 -19.16 11.73
N ALA A 53 6.39 -20.43 11.64
CA ALA A 53 5.35 -20.85 10.71
C ALA A 53 4.01 -20.16 10.98
N ILE A 54 3.58 -20.10 12.25
CA ILE A 54 2.36 -19.42 12.65
C ILE A 54 2.44 -17.91 12.37
N GLN A 55 3.57 -17.27 12.69
CA GLN A 55 3.76 -15.84 12.43
C GLN A 55 3.73 -15.51 10.93
N ASP A 56 4.37 -16.31 10.11
CA ASP A 56 4.34 -16.14 8.65
C ASP A 56 2.93 -16.34 8.08
N TYR A 57 2.16 -17.28 8.61
CA TYR A 57 0.77 -17.48 8.22
C TYR A 57 -0.10 -16.29 8.61
N VAL A 58 0.03 -15.80 9.85
CA VAL A 58 -0.70 -14.62 10.34
C VAL A 58 -0.43 -13.41 9.46
N LEU A 59 0.84 -13.11 9.17
CA LEU A 59 1.20 -11.96 8.31
C LEU A 59 0.62 -12.04 6.90
N ARG A 60 0.49 -13.25 6.34
CA ARG A 60 -0.04 -13.44 4.99
C ARG A 60 -1.56 -13.39 4.90
N ASN A 61 -2.26 -13.74 5.99
CA ASN A 61 -3.70 -13.97 5.97
C ASN A 61 -4.49 -13.03 6.89
N TRP A 62 -3.83 -12.16 7.65
CA TRP A 62 -4.49 -11.22 8.55
C TRP A 62 -5.30 -10.15 7.82
N SER A 63 -4.85 -9.70 6.65
CA SER A 63 -5.52 -8.69 5.80
C SER A 63 -5.43 -9.10 4.33
N ILE A 64 -6.39 -8.67 3.53
CA ILE A 64 -6.40 -8.81 2.07
C ILE A 64 -5.19 -8.08 1.47
N VAL A 65 -4.84 -6.92 2.04
CA VAL A 65 -3.65 -6.16 1.63
C VAL A 65 -2.43 -6.72 2.36
N ARG A 66 -1.52 -7.31 1.62
CA ARG A 66 -0.29 -7.89 2.18
C ARG A 66 0.58 -6.81 2.82
N THR A 67 0.91 -7.03 4.08
CA THR A 67 1.80 -6.18 4.87
C THR A 67 2.90 -7.04 5.49
N GLY A 68 3.96 -6.39 5.99
CA GLY A 68 4.97 -7.12 6.75
C GLY A 68 6.01 -7.84 5.89
N THR A 69 6.41 -7.26 4.76
CA THR A 69 7.45 -7.81 3.90
C THR A 69 8.85 -7.59 4.47
N THR A 70 9.07 -6.49 5.20
CA THR A 70 10.36 -6.15 5.82
C THR A 70 10.47 -6.67 7.25
N ALA A 71 11.70 -6.80 7.76
CA ALA A 71 11.95 -7.19 9.16
C ALA A 71 11.37 -6.15 10.14
N ALA A 72 11.46 -4.87 9.82
CA ALA A 72 10.89 -3.77 10.58
C ALA A 72 9.36 -3.89 10.70
N GLN A 73 8.66 -4.09 9.58
CA GLN A 73 7.21 -4.26 9.56
C GLN A 73 6.74 -5.51 10.32
N LYS A 74 7.49 -6.62 10.23
CA LYS A 74 7.21 -7.83 11.03
C LYS A 74 7.34 -7.56 12.53
N SER A 75 8.40 -6.87 12.93
CA SER A 75 8.64 -6.49 14.32
C SER A 75 7.52 -5.59 14.85
N LEU A 76 7.13 -4.56 14.09
CA LEU A 76 6.03 -3.66 14.42
C LEU A 76 4.71 -4.41 14.55
N PHE A 77 4.34 -5.22 13.57
CA PHE A 77 3.08 -5.94 13.55
C PHE A 77 2.82 -6.76 14.82
N PHE A 78 3.85 -7.47 15.32
CA PHE A 78 3.70 -8.31 16.51
C PHE A 78 3.90 -7.57 17.83
N ASN A 79 4.62 -6.47 17.87
CA ASN A 79 4.98 -5.78 19.11
C ASN A 79 4.22 -4.47 19.35
N LEU A 80 3.72 -3.79 18.29
CA LEU A 80 3.13 -2.46 18.40
C LEU A 80 1.98 -2.41 19.41
N ARG A 81 1.03 -3.34 19.35
CA ARG A 81 -0.11 -3.38 20.27
C ARG A 81 0.32 -3.52 21.73
N ARG A 82 1.32 -4.35 21.98
CA ARG A 82 1.85 -4.57 23.35
C ARG A 82 2.58 -3.33 23.87
N LEU A 83 3.39 -2.70 23.02
CA LEU A 83 4.15 -1.51 23.39
C LEU A 83 3.23 -0.32 23.59
N ARG A 84 2.25 -0.13 22.70
CA ARG A 84 1.22 0.89 22.84
C ARG A 84 0.47 0.75 24.17
N ALA A 85 -0.06 -0.44 24.48
CA ALA A 85 -0.76 -0.68 25.73
C ALA A 85 0.12 -0.39 26.97
N ARG A 86 1.41 -0.70 26.91
CA ARG A 86 2.37 -0.41 28.01
C ARG A 86 2.59 1.09 28.19
N ILE A 87 2.71 1.85 27.09
CA ILE A 87 2.90 3.30 27.13
C ILE A 87 1.63 3.99 27.62
N GLU A 88 0.47 3.65 27.07
CA GLU A 88 -0.84 4.21 27.46
C GLU A 88 -1.16 3.92 28.95
N GLN A 89 -0.75 2.76 29.48
CA GLN A 89 -0.89 2.46 30.91
C GLN A 89 0.06 3.30 31.79
N ALA A 90 1.22 3.66 31.28
CA ALA A 90 2.21 4.44 32.05
C ALA A 90 1.90 5.95 32.03
N SER A 91 1.40 6.48 30.91
CA SER A 91 1.07 7.90 30.73
C SER A 91 -0.37 8.25 31.11
N ALA A 92 -1.27 7.27 31.19
CA ALA A 92 -2.73 7.45 31.29
C ALA A 92 -3.34 8.28 30.16
N GLU A 93 -2.64 8.46 29.05
CA GLU A 93 -3.04 9.21 27.87
C GLU A 93 -2.95 8.34 26.61
N PRO A 94 -3.71 8.68 25.55
CA PRO A 94 -3.57 8.01 24.24
C PRO A 94 -2.15 8.17 23.70
N LEU A 95 -1.74 7.25 22.82
CA LEU A 95 -0.40 7.26 22.21
C LEU A 95 -0.17 8.57 21.43
N ASP A 96 0.75 9.37 21.90
CA ASP A 96 1.20 10.62 21.29
C ASP A 96 2.45 10.43 20.41
N ASP A 97 3.00 11.52 19.88
CA ASP A 97 4.21 11.48 19.06
C ASP A 97 5.47 11.09 19.86
N GLU A 98 5.49 11.38 21.16
CA GLU A 98 6.58 10.95 22.03
C GLU A 98 6.55 9.44 22.26
N GLY A 99 5.37 8.90 22.53
CA GLY A 99 5.14 7.46 22.61
C GLY A 99 5.52 6.71 21.33
N ARG A 100 5.17 7.27 20.14
CA ARG A 100 5.59 6.72 18.85
C ARG A 100 7.11 6.71 18.68
N ARG A 101 7.80 7.79 19.10
CA ARG A 101 9.28 7.84 19.09
C ARG A 101 9.90 6.79 19.99
N LEU A 102 9.31 6.55 21.16
CA LEU A 102 9.77 5.48 22.07
C LEU A 102 9.64 4.10 21.42
N ILE A 103 8.51 3.84 20.74
CA ILE A 103 8.31 2.58 20.00
C ILE A 103 9.32 2.45 18.86
N ALA A 104 9.51 3.51 18.07
CA ALA A 104 10.46 3.54 16.97
C ALA A 104 11.88 3.21 17.46
N LYS A 105 12.29 3.79 18.58
CA LYS A 105 13.59 3.55 19.22
C LYS A 105 13.71 2.13 19.80
N GLU A 106 12.66 1.61 20.45
CA GLU A 106 12.70 0.26 21.07
C GLU A 106 12.78 -0.84 20.01
N LEU A 107 12.15 -0.64 18.84
CA LEU A 107 12.11 -1.63 17.76
C LEU A 107 13.14 -1.38 16.66
N ASP A 108 13.91 -0.29 16.77
CA ASP A 108 14.90 0.15 15.76
C ASP A 108 14.27 0.28 14.35
N VAL A 109 13.20 1.07 14.28
CA VAL A 109 12.43 1.31 13.04
C VAL A 109 12.18 2.79 12.82
N GLY A 110 11.80 3.18 11.59
CA GLY A 110 11.44 4.55 11.26
C GLY A 110 10.14 5.00 11.94
N MET A 111 10.04 6.29 12.22
CA MET A 111 8.81 6.90 12.77
C MET A 111 7.62 6.73 11.81
N ASP A 112 7.87 6.89 10.52
CA ASP A 112 6.87 6.76 9.47
C ASP A 112 6.32 5.32 9.39
N ASP A 113 7.19 4.31 9.61
CA ASP A 113 6.78 2.90 9.68
C ASP A 113 5.82 2.65 10.86
N VAL A 114 6.07 3.33 12.01
CA VAL A 114 5.21 3.22 13.20
C VAL A 114 3.83 3.80 12.92
N ILE A 115 3.77 4.99 12.31
CA ILE A 115 2.52 5.70 11.98
C ILE A 115 1.72 4.88 10.95
N GLU A 116 2.37 4.40 9.91
CA GLU A 116 1.73 3.56 8.89
C GLU A 116 1.15 2.27 9.49
N MET A 117 1.94 1.57 10.33
CA MET A 117 1.50 0.34 10.97
C MET A 117 0.38 0.58 11.99
N GLU A 118 0.41 1.70 12.73
CA GLU A 118 -0.66 2.10 13.64
C GLU A 118 -1.98 2.28 12.89
N GLY A 119 -1.97 3.01 11.77
CA GLY A 119 -3.14 3.18 10.92
C GLY A 119 -3.71 1.84 10.42
N ARG A 120 -2.85 0.91 10.02
CA ARG A 120 -3.26 -0.42 9.54
C ARG A 120 -3.81 -1.32 10.64
N LEU A 121 -3.25 -1.24 11.85
CA LEU A 121 -3.69 -2.08 12.98
C LEU A 121 -4.93 -1.52 13.72
N THR A 122 -5.35 -0.29 13.42
CA THR A 122 -6.51 0.36 14.04
C THR A 122 -7.83 -0.23 13.55
N GLY A 123 -7.90 -0.71 12.32
CA GLY A 123 -9.09 -1.32 11.73
C GLY A 123 -8.80 -2.67 11.10
N ALA A 124 -9.75 -3.60 11.21
CA ALA A 124 -9.77 -4.81 10.39
C ALA A 124 -10.38 -4.50 9.03
N ASP A 125 -10.12 -5.36 8.03
CA ASP A 125 -10.79 -5.28 6.74
C ASP A 125 -12.31 -5.33 6.94
N GLN A 126 -13.01 -4.35 6.37
CA GLN A 126 -14.47 -4.27 6.48
C GLN A 126 -15.13 -4.90 5.26
N SER A 127 -16.26 -5.58 5.46
CA SER A 127 -17.04 -6.09 4.34
C SER A 127 -17.79 -4.96 3.64
N LEU A 128 -17.61 -4.84 2.34
CA LEU A 128 -18.37 -3.91 1.51
C LEU A 128 -19.86 -4.23 1.44
N ASN A 129 -20.25 -5.49 1.76
CA ASN A 129 -21.63 -5.91 1.87
C ASN A 129 -22.21 -5.68 3.27
N ALA A 130 -21.45 -5.12 4.19
CA ALA A 130 -21.98 -4.75 5.49
C ALA A 130 -23.02 -3.64 5.34
N LYS A 131 -24.16 -3.84 5.98
CA LYS A 131 -25.31 -2.95 5.89
C LYS A 131 -25.10 -1.69 6.72
N ILE A 132 -25.60 -0.56 6.21
CA ILE A 132 -25.47 0.76 6.82
C ILE A 132 -26.85 1.31 7.13
N GLY A 133 -26.93 2.07 8.22
CA GLY A 133 -28.16 2.77 8.61
C GLY A 133 -29.10 1.92 9.47
N ILE A 134 -30.11 2.59 10.00
CA ILE A 134 -31.09 2.00 10.90
C ILE A 134 -32.00 1.01 10.14
N ASP A 135 -32.31 1.30 8.88
CA ASP A 135 -33.20 0.48 8.03
C ASP A 135 -32.46 -0.68 7.32
N GLN A 136 -31.13 -0.74 7.41
CA GLN A 136 -30.28 -1.78 6.82
C GLN A 136 -30.49 -2.05 5.31
N ASP A 137 -30.99 -1.08 4.58
CA ASP A 137 -31.29 -1.21 3.15
C ASP A 137 -30.10 -0.88 2.24
N SER A 138 -29.08 -0.16 2.77
CA SER A 138 -27.89 0.23 2.03
C SER A 138 -26.65 -0.55 2.49
N GLU A 139 -25.75 -0.84 1.57
CA GLU A 139 -24.46 -1.48 1.82
C GLU A 139 -23.33 -0.50 1.61
N TRP A 140 -22.17 -0.73 2.25
CA TRP A 140 -20.98 0.10 2.09
C TRP A 140 -20.54 0.24 0.64
N GLN A 141 -20.71 -0.80 -0.18
CA GLN A 141 -20.38 -0.75 -1.59
C GLN A 141 -21.14 0.33 -2.36
N ASN A 142 -22.38 0.66 -1.95
CA ASN A 142 -23.20 1.67 -2.60
C ASN A 142 -22.67 3.10 -2.38
N LEU A 143 -21.79 3.32 -1.41
CA LEU A 143 -21.14 4.61 -1.15
C LEU A 143 -19.84 4.80 -1.94
N LEU A 144 -19.35 3.76 -2.61
CA LEU A 144 -18.14 3.86 -3.41
C LEU A 144 -18.47 4.59 -4.72
N ALA A 145 -17.88 5.76 -4.88
CA ALA A 145 -17.95 6.50 -6.13
C ALA A 145 -17.02 5.87 -7.19
N ASP A 146 -17.48 5.77 -8.42
CA ASP A 146 -16.62 5.44 -9.55
C ASP A 146 -15.76 6.67 -9.89
N GLU A 147 -14.42 6.51 -9.91
CA GLU A 147 -13.49 7.59 -10.25
C GLU A 147 -13.42 7.87 -11.76
N ARG A 148 -14.00 7.02 -12.57
CA ARG A 148 -14.04 7.24 -14.02
C ARG A 148 -14.90 8.46 -14.34
N PRO A 149 -14.48 9.28 -15.33
CA PRO A 149 -15.27 10.41 -15.75
C PRO A 149 -16.64 9.94 -16.24
N ASN A 150 -17.68 10.67 -15.87
CA ASN A 150 -19.04 10.35 -16.32
C ASN A 150 -19.20 10.57 -17.83
N PRO A 151 -20.22 9.98 -18.47
CA PRO A 151 -20.44 10.15 -19.92
C PRO A 151 -20.60 11.62 -20.36
N GLU A 152 -21.13 12.47 -19.50
CA GLU A 152 -21.27 13.91 -19.77
C GLU A 152 -19.89 14.58 -19.86
N ASP A 153 -18.99 14.34 -18.88
CA ASP A 153 -17.63 14.90 -18.88
C ASP A 153 -16.83 14.42 -20.10
N ILE A 154 -17.01 13.16 -20.50
CA ILE A 154 -16.37 12.63 -21.71
C ILE A 154 -16.84 13.39 -22.95
N VAL A 155 -18.16 13.56 -23.11
CA VAL A 155 -18.73 14.24 -24.28
C VAL A 155 -18.35 15.73 -24.31
N ILE A 156 -18.39 16.41 -23.15
CA ILE A 156 -17.94 17.80 -23.01
C ILE A 156 -16.47 17.91 -23.42
N GLY A 157 -15.60 17.05 -22.86
CA GLY A 157 -14.17 17.03 -23.17
C GLY A 157 -13.90 16.80 -24.67
N MET A 158 -14.63 15.89 -25.32
CA MET A 158 -14.52 15.63 -26.76
C MET A 158 -14.96 16.82 -27.57
N LYS A 159 -16.10 17.44 -27.25
CA LYS A 159 -16.64 18.65 -27.96
C LYS A 159 -15.70 19.84 -27.82
N ASP A 160 -15.18 20.05 -26.60
CA ASP A 160 -14.24 21.12 -26.34
C ASP A 160 -12.93 20.93 -27.11
N ALA A 161 -12.40 19.69 -27.13
CA ALA A 161 -11.20 19.36 -27.89
C ALA A 161 -11.43 19.60 -29.41
N GLN A 162 -12.56 19.16 -29.95
CA GLN A 162 -12.93 19.41 -31.36
C GLN A 162 -13.05 20.91 -31.66
N THR A 163 -13.72 21.68 -30.80
CA THR A 163 -13.91 23.12 -30.96
C THR A 163 -12.56 23.85 -30.90
N ARG A 164 -11.70 23.53 -29.93
CA ARG A 164 -10.34 24.11 -29.82
C ARG A 164 -9.49 23.76 -31.03
N SER A 165 -9.53 22.51 -31.49
CA SER A 165 -8.81 22.08 -32.70
C SER A 165 -9.28 22.83 -33.96
N ALA A 166 -10.60 23.01 -34.09
CA ALA A 166 -11.15 23.78 -35.20
C ALA A 166 -10.78 25.28 -35.16
N TRP A 167 -10.75 25.88 -33.97
CA TRP A 167 -10.29 27.26 -33.77
C TRP A 167 -8.80 27.41 -34.10
N LEU A 168 -7.98 26.48 -33.56
CA LEU A 168 -6.56 26.47 -33.86
C LEU A 168 -6.29 26.31 -35.35
N GLY A 169 -6.99 25.38 -36.02
CA GLY A 169 -6.86 25.18 -37.46
C GLY A 169 -7.21 26.43 -38.25
N ARG A 170 -8.27 27.18 -37.87
CA ARG A 170 -8.63 28.44 -38.49
C ARG A 170 -7.57 29.52 -38.26
N ALA A 171 -7.13 29.71 -37.01
CA ALA A 171 -6.11 30.67 -36.67
C ALA A 171 -4.77 30.39 -37.39
N LEU A 172 -4.38 29.11 -37.49
CA LEU A 172 -3.18 28.72 -38.27
C LEU A 172 -3.35 29.03 -39.76
N GLY A 173 -4.57 28.88 -40.31
CA GLY A 173 -4.84 29.20 -41.73
C GLY A 173 -4.75 30.69 -42.08
N GLU A 174 -4.82 31.59 -41.10
CA GLU A 174 -4.63 33.04 -41.28
C GLU A 174 -3.15 33.46 -41.30
N LEU A 175 -2.24 32.59 -40.92
CA LEU A 175 -0.80 32.82 -40.86
C LEU A 175 -0.15 32.50 -42.20
N SER A 176 0.97 33.17 -42.52
CA SER A 176 1.81 32.80 -43.64
C SER A 176 2.39 31.41 -43.52
N ASP A 177 2.71 30.73 -44.62
CA ASP A 177 3.28 29.37 -44.64
C ASP A 177 4.51 29.23 -43.74
N ARG A 178 5.29 30.27 -43.64
CA ARG A 178 6.49 30.32 -42.79
C ARG A 178 6.11 30.34 -41.30
N GLU A 179 5.18 31.17 -40.91
CA GLU A 179 4.70 31.26 -39.53
C GLU A 179 4.00 29.97 -39.11
N GLN A 180 3.21 29.36 -39.99
CA GLN A 180 2.58 28.06 -39.77
C GLN A 180 3.63 26.98 -39.47
N THR A 181 4.70 26.94 -40.26
CA THR A 181 5.80 25.98 -40.08
C THR A 181 6.47 26.18 -38.74
N ILE A 182 6.76 27.43 -38.36
CA ILE A 182 7.39 27.75 -37.07
C ILE A 182 6.53 27.27 -35.90
N ILE A 183 5.23 27.57 -35.94
CA ILE A 183 4.32 27.18 -34.84
C ILE A 183 4.13 25.67 -34.78
N ARG A 184 3.98 25.00 -35.90
CA ARG A 184 3.81 23.56 -35.94
C ARG A 184 5.04 22.84 -35.38
N GLU A 185 6.22 23.17 -35.87
CA GLU A 185 7.49 22.51 -35.51
C GLU A 185 7.93 22.81 -34.07
N ARG A 186 7.55 23.99 -33.54
CA ARG A 186 8.02 24.43 -32.23
C ARG A 186 7.00 24.23 -31.11
N HIS A 187 5.71 24.41 -31.38
CA HIS A 187 4.68 24.44 -30.33
C HIS A 187 3.65 23.33 -30.43
N LEU A 188 3.51 22.69 -31.58
CA LEU A 188 2.49 21.66 -31.80
C LEU A 188 3.10 20.24 -31.94
N THR A 189 4.41 20.10 -31.78
CA THR A 189 5.12 18.82 -31.87
C THR A 189 5.55 18.38 -30.46
N TYR A 190 5.64 17.08 -30.22
CA TYR A 190 6.10 16.50 -28.96
C TYR A 190 7.60 16.82 -28.69
N GLU A 191 8.41 16.88 -29.75
CA GLU A 191 9.83 17.25 -29.71
C GLU A 191 10.00 18.59 -30.45
N PRO A 192 10.05 19.71 -29.73
CA PRO A 192 10.15 21.02 -30.36
C PRO A 192 11.51 21.22 -31.03
N VAL A 193 11.48 21.63 -32.30
CA VAL A 193 12.67 21.95 -33.06
C VAL A 193 13.32 23.25 -32.55
N THR A 194 14.66 23.31 -32.55
CA THR A 194 15.39 24.50 -32.10
C THR A 194 15.22 25.66 -33.07
N LEU A 195 15.37 26.90 -32.57
CA LEU A 195 15.34 28.10 -33.43
C LEU A 195 16.46 28.08 -34.48
N GLU A 196 17.57 27.43 -34.19
CA GLU A 196 18.70 27.28 -35.06
C GLU A 196 18.42 26.37 -36.25
N ASP A 197 17.76 25.26 -35.99
CA ASP A 197 17.34 24.30 -37.02
C ASP A 197 16.22 24.88 -37.91
N LEU A 198 15.26 25.56 -37.30
CA LEU A 198 14.23 26.30 -38.03
C LEU A 198 14.82 27.42 -38.89
N GLY A 199 15.83 28.15 -38.37
CA GLY A 199 16.52 29.16 -39.14
C GLY A 199 17.23 28.59 -40.36
N ARG A 200 17.85 27.40 -40.22
CA ARG A 200 18.48 26.69 -41.37
C ARG A 200 17.43 26.22 -42.38
N GLN A 201 16.28 25.67 -41.93
CA GLN A 201 15.22 25.22 -42.82
C GLN A 201 14.59 26.38 -43.60
N LEU A 202 14.37 27.51 -42.95
CA LEU A 202 13.70 28.67 -43.51
C LEU A 202 14.70 29.68 -44.20
N GLY A 203 16.00 29.42 -44.17
CA GLY A 203 17.00 30.23 -44.79
C GLY A 203 17.18 31.64 -44.18
N VAL A 204 16.94 31.75 -42.84
CA VAL A 204 16.96 33.03 -42.11
C VAL A 204 17.86 32.99 -40.90
N SER A 205 18.29 34.17 -40.45
CA SER A 205 19.04 34.35 -39.22
C SER A 205 18.16 33.99 -37.99
N LYS A 206 18.81 33.70 -36.89
CA LYS A 206 18.30 33.24 -35.60
C LYS A 206 17.43 34.29 -34.86
N GLU A 207 17.45 35.57 -35.33
CA GLU A 207 16.74 36.72 -34.74
C GLU A 207 15.35 36.90 -35.29
#